data_20c54ac87b161931a6936eb493ff891c
#
_entry.id   20c54ac87b161931a6936eb493ff891c
#
_cell.length_a   1.000
_cell.length_b   1.000
_cell.length_c   1.000
_cell.angle_alpha   90.00
_cell.angle_beta   90.00
_cell.angle_gamma   90.00
#
_symmetry.space_group_name_H-M   'P 1'
#
loop_
_entity.id
_entity.type
_entity.pdbx_description
1 polymer ?
#
loop_
_entity_poly.entity_id
_entity_poly.type
_entity_poly.pdbx_seq_one_letter_code
_entity_poly.pdbx_strand_id
1 'polypeptide(L)'
;MKSLLDTDSIVIESWLSETEERSLANDVLDGLTRPFKELPPKHFYDSRGSELFERICELPEYYPTRTERSILQSRAVEIVQATGAGELVELGSGAADKARILLDAMSEAGTLRRYVPLDVSEVVVRDAAAQLVEEYPELRVHGVIGDFERHLGRVPAPIAGVPRIVAVLGGTVGNFPPGTRRRLLRSVAALLGPEDRLLVGTDLVKDPAVIEAAYDDSEGITAEFNRNVLHVINRELDADFTPEQFDHIAFFDRRHEWIEMRLRARRPCSVLIGGLDLRIEFAAGEELRTEISAKFTRTRIEDDYRAAGLALDRWFTDEHEHFALSLARRAAEATAELPR
;
A
#
# COMPACT_ATOMS: atom_id res chain seq x y z
N MET A 1 6.05 -13.93 20.76
CA MET A 1 7.07 -14.26 19.75
C MET A 1 7.01 -15.76 19.51
N LYS A 2 6.30 -16.21 18.47
CA LYS A 2 6.31 -17.59 18.00
C LYS A 2 6.95 -17.57 16.61
N SER A 3 8.20 -18.06 16.51
CA SER A 3 8.80 -18.49 15.27
C SER A 3 8.03 -19.73 14.79
N LEU A 4 7.41 -19.66 13.64
CA LEU A 4 6.71 -20.77 13.02
C LEU A 4 7.27 -20.95 11.61
N LEU A 5 7.96 -22.04 11.40
CA LEU A 5 8.66 -22.51 10.22
C LEU A 5 10.06 -21.88 10.02
N ASP A 6 11.03 -22.53 10.62
CA ASP A 6 12.44 -22.40 10.29
C ASP A 6 12.79 -23.57 9.36
N THR A 7 12.56 -23.35 8.07
CA THR A 7 13.39 -23.99 7.06
C THR A 7 14.51 -22.99 6.79
N ASP A 8 15.74 -23.42 6.54
CA ASP A 8 16.93 -22.56 6.35
C ASP A 8 16.70 -21.37 5.38
N SER A 9 15.60 -21.36 4.61
CA SER A 9 15.27 -20.37 3.59
C SER A 9 14.09 -19.43 3.93
N ILE A 10 13.24 -19.74 4.91
CA ILE A 10 12.05 -18.93 5.26
C ILE A 10 12.07 -18.59 6.74
N VAL A 11 12.05 -17.30 7.05
CA VAL A 11 11.80 -16.77 8.38
C VAL A 11 10.57 -15.88 8.31
N ILE A 12 9.60 -16.07 9.21
CA ILE A 12 8.41 -15.20 9.29
C ILE A 12 8.24 -14.74 10.73
N GLU A 13 8.23 -13.44 10.92
CA GLU A 13 8.01 -12.79 12.20
C GLU A 13 6.66 -12.07 12.20
N SER A 14 5.80 -12.38 13.16
CA SER A 14 4.53 -11.68 13.33
C SER A 14 4.65 -10.67 14.47
N TRP A 15 4.31 -9.43 14.15
CA TRP A 15 4.26 -8.29 15.07
C TRP A 15 2.82 -7.80 15.27
N LEU A 16 1.87 -8.45 14.59
CA LEU A 16 0.46 -8.31 14.85
C LEU A 16 0.16 -9.10 16.13
N SER A 17 -0.29 -8.42 17.14
CA SER A 17 -0.72 -9.01 18.43
C SER A 17 -2.18 -8.58 18.66
N GLU A 18 -2.77 -8.97 19.80
CA GLU A 18 -4.05 -8.45 20.33
C GLU A 18 -4.23 -6.92 20.22
N THR A 19 -3.14 -6.21 19.88
CA THR A 19 -3.09 -4.77 19.59
C THR A 19 -3.77 -4.40 18.27
N GLU A 20 -4.05 -5.35 17.37
CA GLU A 20 -4.71 -5.06 16.08
C GLU A 20 -6.22 -5.02 16.16
N GLU A 21 -6.82 -5.87 16.94
CA GLU A 21 -8.25 -5.72 17.31
C GLU A 21 -8.44 -4.33 17.91
N ARG A 22 -7.49 -3.89 18.75
CA ARG A 22 -7.46 -2.52 19.26
C ARG A 22 -7.18 -1.47 18.16
N SER A 23 -6.51 -1.81 17.07
CA SER A 23 -6.28 -0.90 15.95
C SER A 23 -7.56 -0.61 15.19
N LEU A 24 -8.35 -1.63 14.82
CA LEU A 24 -9.66 -1.45 14.22
C LEU A 24 -10.60 -0.71 15.16
N ALA A 25 -10.67 -1.13 16.43
CA ALA A 25 -11.49 -0.49 17.44
C ALA A 25 -11.15 0.99 17.63
N ASN A 26 -9.86 1.33 17.68
CA ASN A 26 -9.40 2.71 17.81
C ASN A 26 -9.68 3.53 16.55
N ASP A 27 -9.44 2.97 15.36
CA ASP A 27 -9.72 3.65 14.09
C ASP A 27 -11.23 3.90 13.91
N VAL A 28 -12.07 2.94 14.31
CA VAL A 28 -13.53 3.08 14.29
C VAL A 28 -14.00 4.11 15.32
N LEU A 29 -13.50 4.04 16.57
CA LEU A 29 -13.86 5.00 17.61
C LEU A 29 -13.46 6.42 17.19
N ASP A 30 -12.22 6.61 16.77
CA ASP A 30 -11.71 7.93 16.35
C ASP A 30 -12.40 8.42 15.08
N GLY A 31 -12.52 7.56 14.06
CA GLY A 31 -13.02 7.96 12.76
C GLY A 31 -14.53 8.20 12.72
N LEU A 32 -15.34 7.38 13.39
CA LEU A 32 -16.80 7.52 13.35
C LEU A 32 -17.36 8.56 14.32
N THR A 33 -16.58 8.99 15.33
CA THR A 33 -16.99 10.06 16.26
C THR A 33 -16.62 11.47 15.79
N ARG A 34 -15.89 11.61 14.68
CA ARG A 34 -15.57 12.89 14.07
C ARG A 34 -16.79 13.55 13.43
N PRO A 35 -16.82 14.89 13.33
CA PRO A 35 -17.86 15.59 12.57
C PRO A 35 -17.95 15.15 11.12
N PHE A 36 -16.83 14.86 10.47
CA PHE A 36 -16.72 14.18 9.18
C PHE A 36 -16.17 12.79 9.42
N LYS A 37 -17.03 11.80 9.19
CA LYS A 37 -16.70 10.41 9.45
C LYS A 37 -15.72 9.87 8.42
N GLU A 38 -14.72 9.16 8.88
CA GLU A 38 -13.72 8.52 8.00
C GLU A 38 -13.15 7.23 8.59
N LEU A 39 -12.72 6.33 7.75
CA LEU A 39 -12.02 5.09 8.11
C LEU A 39 -10.79 4.91 7.21
N PRO A 40 -9.69 4.37 7.73
CA PRO A 40 -8.52 4.08 6.90
C PRO A 40 -8.77 2.86 6.00
N PRO A 41 -8.26 2.84 4.74
CA PRO A 41 -8.54 1.79 3.75
C PRO A 41 -7.92 0.43 4.10
N LYS A 42 -6.96 0.35 5.03
CA LYS A 42 -6.34 -0.92 5.43
C LYS A 42 -7.35 -1.96 5.93
N HIS A 43 -8.53 -1.54 6.39
CA HIS A 43 -9.59 -2.43 6.88
C HIS A 43 -10.46 -3.03 5.77
N PHE A 44 -10.23 -2.70 4.51
CA PHE A 44 -10.87 -3.39 3.39
C PHE A 44 -10.37 -4.83 3.19
N TYR A 45 -9.10 -5.09 3.50
CA TYR A 45 -8.34 -6.26 3.05
C TYR A 45 -8.42 -7.46 4.01
N ASP A 46 -9.66 -7.85 4.42
CA ASP A 46 -9.90 -9.20 4.92
C ASP A 46 -9.93 -10.20 3.74
N SER A 47 -10.17 -11.48 4.00
CA SER A 47 -10.19 -12.50 2.94
C SER A 47 -11.15 -12.13 1.81
N ARG A 48 -12.40 -11.70 2.14
CA ARG A 48 -13.38 -11.28 1.13
C ARG A 48 -12.94 -10.02 0.38
N GLY A 49 -12.41 -9.03 1.10
CA GLY A 49 -11.94 -7.79 0.50
C GLY A 49 -10.76 -8.02 -0.45
N SER A 50 -9.86 -8.93 -0.10
CA SER A 50 -8.75 -9.33 -0.98
C SER A 50 -9.25 -9.99 -2.26
N GLU A 51 -10.21 -10.92 -2.18
CA GLU A 51 -10.86 -11.54 -3.35
C GLU A 51 -11.57 -10.49 -4.24
N LEU A 52 -12.27 -9.53 -3.62
CA LEU A 52 -12.91 -8.42 -4.36
C LEU A 52 -11.87 -7.53 -5.04
N PHE A 53 -10.75 -7.24 -4.38
CA PHE A 53 -9.69 -6.43 -4.95
C PHE A 53 -8.99 -7.14 -6.12
N GLU A 54 -8.79 -8.45 -6.07
CA GLU A 54 -8.29 -9.23 -7.20
C GLU A 54 -9.23 -9.10 -8.41
N ARG A 55 -10.55 -9.22 -8.19
CA ARG A 55 -11.55 -9.00 -9.25
C ARG A 55 -11.52 -7.56 -9.78
N ILE A 56 -11.35 -6.55 -8.92
CA ILE A 56 -11.17 -5.14 -9.36
C ILE A 56 -9.96 -5.03 -10.28
N CYS A 57 -8.85 -5.68 -9.95
CA CYS A 57 -7.64 -5.65 -10.78
C CYS A 57 -7.82 -6.23 -12.20
N GLU A 58 -8.84 -7.07 -12.41
CA GLU A 58 -9.19 -7.64 -13.71
C GLU A 58 -10.12 -6.76 -14.55
N LEU A 59 -10.79 -5.77 -13.92
CA LEU A 59 -11.74 -4.89 -14.61
C LEU A 59 -11.06 -4.04 -15.68
N PRO A 60 -11.73 -3.86 -16.84
CA PRO A 60 -11.22 -2.98 -17.92
C PRO A 60 -10.99 -1.55 -17.44
N GLU A 61 -11.84 -1.02 -16.57
CA GLU A 61 -11.77 0.34 -16.04
C GLU A 61 -10.59 0.52 -15.07
N TYR A 62 -10.21 -0.54 -14.33
CA TYR A 62 -9.14 -0.45 -13.32
C TYR A 62 -7.76 -0.60 -13.95
N TYR A 63 -7.27 0.46 -14.57
CA TYR A 63 -5.97 0.51 -15.27
C TYR A 63 -4.74 0.42 -14.34
N PRO A 64 -4.74 0.86 -13.04
CA PRO A 64 -3.51 1.07 -12.28
C PRO A 64 -2.63 -0.18 -12.18
N THR A 65 -3.20 -1.33 -11.82
CA THR A 65 -2.43 -2.58 -11.63
C THR A 65 -1.76 -3.05 -12.91
N ARG A 66 -2.49 -3.09 -14.05
CA ARG A 66 -1.92 -3.57 -15.31
C ARG A 66 -0.90 -2.58 -15.89
N THR A 67 -1.11 -1.26 -15.69
CA THR A 67 -0.18 -0.24 -16.15
C THR A 67 1.13 -0.30 -15.36
N GLU A 68 1.06 -0.37 -14.02
CA GLU A 68 2.25 -0.55 -13.19
C GLU A 68 3.00 -1.83 -13.54
N ARG A 69 2.30 -2.95 -13.73
CA ARG A 69 2.89 -4.22 -14.16
C ARG A 69 3.62 -4.08 -15.49
N SER A 70 3.03 -3.41 -16.47
CA SER A 70 3.65 -3.17 -17.79
C SER A 70 4.93 -2.36 -17.68
N ILE A 71 4.96 -1.30 -16.83
CA ILE A 71 6.17 -0.53 -16.60
C ILE A 71 7.23 -1.40 -15.91
N LEU A 72 6.87 -2.17 -14.88
CA LEU A 72 7.80 -3.09 -14.22
C LEU A 72 8.38 -4.09 -15.23
N GLN A 73 7.57 -4.76 -16.02
CA GLN A 73 8.02 -5.73 -17.02
C GLN A 73 9.01 -5.12 -18.04
N SER A 74 8.77 -3.88 -18.45
CA SER A 74 9.64 -3.20 -19.43
C SER A 74 10.90 -2.62 -18.82
N ARG A 75 10.97 -2.39 -17.49
CA ARG A 75 12.03 -1.63 -16.81
C ARG A 75 12.77 -2.41 -15.71
N ALA A 76 12.30 -3.59 -15.30
CA ALA A 76 12.92 -4.33 -14.20
C ALA A 76 14.41 -4.57 -14.40
N VAL A 77 14.81 -5.00 -15.61
CA VAL A 77 16.23 -5.21 -15.93
C VAL A 77 17.03 -3.92 -15.81
N GLU A 78 16.51 -2.79 -16.32
CA GLU A 78 17.16 -1.48 -16.19
C GLU A 78 17.27 -1.04 -14.73
N ILE A 79 16.21 -1.26 -13.92
CA ILE A 79 16.20 -0.94 -12.50
C ILE A 79 17.25 -1.76 -11.75
N VAL A 80 17.28 -3.08 -11.96
CA VAL A 80 18.23 -3.97 -11.30
C VAL A 80 19.66 -3.67 -11.71
N GLN A 81 19.93 -3.43 -12.99
CA GLN A 81 21.27 -3.05 -13.46
C GLN A 81 21.75 -1.71 -12.88
N ALA A 82 20.84 -0.74 -12.77
CA ALA A 82 21.18 0.58 -12.22
C ALA A 82 21.44 0.58 -10.72
N THR A 83 20.86 -0.39 -9.98
CA THR A 83 20.94 -0.46 -8.52
C THR A 83 21.94 -1.51 -8.05
N GLY A 84 22.19 -2.56 -8.83
CA GLY A 84 22.91 -3.75 -8.39
C GLY A 84 22.21 -4.49 -7.26
N ALA A 85 20.88 -4.27 -7.08
CA ALA A 85 20.16 -4.77 -5.94
C ALA A 85 20.14 -6.30 -5.91
N GLY A 86 20.38 -6.85 -4.72
CA GLY A 86 20.23 -8.27 -4.40
C GLY A 86 19.23 -8.52 -3.28
N GLU A 87 18.70 -7.46 -2.70
CA GLU A 87 17.66 -7.52 -1.67
C GLU A 87 16.47 -6.66 -2.07
N LEU A 88 15.26 -7.23 -1.98
CA LEU A 88 13.99 -6.53 -2.18
C LEU A 88 13.19 -6.53 -0.87
N VAL A 89 12.84 -5.34 -0.38
CA VAL A 89 11.88 -5.14 0.71
C VAL A 89 10.62 -4.55 0.10
N GLU A 90 9.46 -5.18 0.27
CA GLU A 90 8.21 -4.69 -0.28
C GLU A 90 7.22 -4.37 0.84
N LEU A 91 6.70 -3.13 0.82
CA LEU A 91 5.72 -2.63 1.77
C LEU A 91 4.31 -2.77 1.20
N GLY A 92 3.49 -3.64 1.82
CA GLY A 92 2.20 -4.04 1.27
C GLY A 92 2.37 -5.04 0.13
N SER A 93 3.00 -6.18 0.43
CA SER A 93 3.45 -7.14 -0.58
C SER A 93 2.32 -7.91 -1.26
N GLY A 94 1.18 -8.11 -0.58
CA GLY A 94 0.15 -9.00 -1.08
C GLY A 94 0.73 -10.36 -1.52
N ALA A 95 0.25 -10.90 -2.63
CA ALA A 95 0.70 -12.18 -3.20
C ALA A 95 2.09 -12.14 -3.89
N ALA A 96 2.82 -11.02 -3.80
CA ALA A 96 4.13 -10.80 -4.41
C ALA A 96 4.16 -10.85 -5.95
N ASP A 97 3.02 -10.71 -6.62
CA ASP A 97 2.94 -10.79 -8.10
C ASP A 97 3.80 -9.77 -8.83
N LYS A 98 3.90 -8.56 -8.28
CA LYS A 98 4.75 -7.50 -8.83
C LYS A 98 6.21 -7.67 -8.43
N ALA A 99 6.44 -8.15 -7.21
CA ALA A 99 7.77 -8.47 -6.72
C ALA A 99 8.46 -9.51 -7.61
N ARG A 100 7.72 -10.54 -8.08
CA ARG A 100 8.28 -11.57 -8.97
C ARG A 100 9.01 -10.98 -10.18
N ILE A 101 8.48 -9.92 -10.78
CA ILE A 101 9.10 -9.25 -11.93
C ILE A 101 10.49 -8.70 -11.59
N LEU A 102 10.66 -8.15 -10.39
CA LEU A 102 11.95 -7.66 -9.91
C LEU A 102 12.87 -8.82 -9.46
N LEU A 103 12.31 -9.86 -8.83
CA LEU A 103 13.04 -11.04 -8.41
C LEU A 103 13.58 -11.81 -9.62
N ASP A 104 12.81 -11.94 -10.70
CA ASP A 104 13.24 -12.51 -11.98
C ASP A 104 14.46 -11.76 -12.53
N ALA A 105 14.36 -10.43 -12.62
CA ALA A 105 15.46 -9.59 -13.11
C ALA A 105 16.70 -9.67 -12.21
N MET A 106 16.54 -9.77 -10.87
CA MET A 106 17.64 -9.99 -9.93
C MET A 106 18.26 -11.38 -10.07
N SER A 107 17.42 -12.40 -10.31
CA SER A 107 17.87 -13.77 -10.54
C SER A 107 18.68 -13.88 -11.83
N GLU A 108 18.19 -13.31 -12.93
CA GLU A 108 18.89 -13.26 -14.23
C GLU A 108 20.23 -12.50 -14.11
N ALA A 109 20.27 -11.42 -13.30
CA ALA A 109 21.50 -10.67 -13.03
C ALA A 109 22.47 -11.40 -12.07
N GLY A 110 22.05 -12.50 -11.44
CA GLY A 110 22.85 -13.24 -10.45
C GLY A 110 23.01 -12.51 -9.12
N THR A 111 22.19 -11.47 -8.87
CA THR A 111 22.28 -10.63 -7.66
C THR A 111 21.29 -11.05 -6.58
N LEU A 112 20.24 -11.82 -6.88
CA LEU A 112 19.18 -12.20 -5.96
C LEU A 112 19.72 -12.89 -4.69
N ARG A 113 19.30 -12.38 -3.52
CA ARG A 113 19.72 -12.94 -2.20
C ARG A 113 18.55 -13.05 -1.24
N ARG A 114 17.77 -11.96 -1.05
CA ARG A 114 16.72 -11.93 -0.04
C ARG A 114 15.51 -11.13 -0.50
N TYR A 115 14.33 -11.66 -0.18
CA TYR A 115 13.06 -10.93 -0.27
C TYR A 115 12.49 -10.73 1.13
N VAL A 116 12.01 -9.51 1.41
CA VAL A 116 11.43 -9.13 2.68
C VAL A 116 10.04 -8.55 2.43
N PRO A 117 8.99 -9.40 2.33
CA PRO A 117 7.61 -8.92 2.30
C PRO A 117 7.20 -8.40 3.67
N LEU A 118 6.58 -7.21 3.71
CA LEU A 118 5.93 -6.66 4.89
C LEU A 118 4.47 -6.42 4.56
N ASP A 119 3.58 -7.17 5.20
CA ASP A 119 2.13 -7.09 4.98
C ASP A 119 1.36 -7.44 6.25
N VAL A 120 0.11 -7.01 6.33
CA VAL A 120 -0.79 -7.34 7.45
C VAL A 120 -1.37 -8.75 7.33
N SER A 121 -1.42 -9.32 6.14
CA SER A 121 -2.01 -10.63 5.87
C SER A 121 -0.99 -11.76 6.05
N GLU A 122 -1.02 -12.42 7.21
CA GLU A 122 -0.14 -13.55 7.51
C GLU A 122 -0.28 -14.69 6.48
N VAL A 123 -1.51 -15.03 6.10
CA VAL A 123 -1.79 -16.12 5.16
C VAL A 123 -1.13 -15.83 3.81
N VAL A 124 -1.35 -14.64 3.26
CA VAL A 124 -0.83 -14.26 1.95
C VAL A 124 0.70 -14.24 1.93
N VAL A 125 1.34 -13.71 2.99
CA VAL A 125 2.81 -13.69 3.09
C VAL A 125 3.38 -15.10 3.19
N ARG A 126 2.74 -16.00 3.95
CA ARG A 126 3.21 -17.40 4.08
C ARG A 126 3.10 -18.17 2.76
N ASP A 127 1.97 -18.03 2.08
CA ASP A 127 1.74 -18.71 0.81
C ASP A 127 2.70 -18.21 -0.27
N ALA A 128 2.89 -16.88 -0.36
CA ALA A 128 3.87 -16.28 -1.27
C ALA A 128 5.31 -16.72 -0.95
N ALA A 129 5.71 -16.76 0.34
CA ALA A 129 7.04 -17.19 0.75
C ALA A 129 7.30 -18.64 0.35
N ALA A 130 6.34 -19.54 0.57
CA ALA A 130 6.48 -20.96 0.21
C ALA A 130 6.68 -21.14 -1.31
N GLN A 131 5.86 -20.46 -2.12
CA GLN A 131 5.98 -20.50 -3.58
C GLN A 131 7.33 -19.93 -4.06
N LEU A 132 7.73 -18.79 -3.52
CA LEU A 132 8.95 -18.10 -3.97
C LEU A 132 10.22 -18.89 -3.70
N VAL A 133 10.34 -19.63 -2.60
CA VAL A 133 11.55 -20.47 -2.35
C VAL A 133 11.58 -21.72 -3.22
N GLU A 134 10.41 -22.18 -3.72
CA GLU A 134 10.34 -23.24 -4.74
C GLU A 134 10.77 -22.72 -6.12
N GLU A 135 10.34 -21.50 -6.47
CA GLU A 135 10.66 -20.83 -7.73
C GLU A 135 12.12 -20.39 -7.81
N TYR A 136 12.70 -19.92 -6.67
CA TYR A 136 14.06 -19.40 -6.57
C TYR A 136 14.84 -20.13 -5.48
N PRO A 137 15.53 -21.22 -5.78
CA PRO A 137 16.17 -22.09 -4.75
C PRO A 137 17.23 -21.41 -3.86
N GLU A 138 17.84 -20.31 -4.33
CA GLU A 138 18.83 -19.54 -3.56
C GLU A 138 18.23 -18.36 -2.78
N LEU A 139 16.94 -18.11 -2.95
CA LEU A 139 16.25 -17.01 -2.30
C LEU A 139 16.05 -17.30 -0.80
N ARG A 140 16.34 -16.33 0.03
CA ARG A 140 15.87 -16.30 1.42
C ARG A 140 14.70 -15.36 1.53
N VAL A 141 13.62 -15.79 2.18
CA VAL A 141 12.46 -14.95 2.45
C VAL A 141 12.40 -14.67 3.95
N HIS A 142 12.34 -13.38 4.29
CA HIS A 142 12.15 -12.92 5.67
C HIS A 142 10.86 -12.10 5.74
N GLY A 143 9.72 -12.78 5.95
CA GLY A 143 8.41 -12.16 6.05
C GLY A 143 8.22 -11.42 7.38
N VAL A 144 7.69 -10.22 7.29
CA VAL A 144 7.31 -9.39 8.44
C VAL A 144 5.80 -9.17 8.38
N ILE A 145 5.07 -9.80 9.31
CA ILE A 145 3.63 -9.60 9.44
C ILE A 145 3.40 -8.37 10.30
N GLY A 146 2.87 -7.30 9.71
CA GLY A 146 2.72 -6.03 10.41
C GLY A 146 2.20 -4.88 9.52
N ASP A 147 1.72 -3.84 10.18
CA ASP A 147 1.38 -2.57 9.57
C ASP A 147 2.67 -1.75 9.33
N PHE A 148 3.02 -1.47 8.10
CA PHE A 148 4.27 -0.77 7.77
C PHE A 148 4.31 0.68 8.32
N GLU A 149 3.18 1.32 8.62
CA GLU A 149 3.19 2.60 9.33
C GLU A 149 3.78 2.49 10.75
N ARG A 150 3.69 1.31 11.37
CA ARG A 150 4.13 1.06 12.75
C ARG A 150 5.36 0.16 12.85
N HIS A 151 5.50 -0.77 11.91
CA HIS A 151 6.46 -1.86 12.01
C HIS A 151 7.63 -1.77 11.02
N LEU A 152 7.84 -0.63 10.34
CA LEU A 152 9.01 -0.42 9.48
C LEU A 152 10.35 -0.70 10.19
N GLY A 153 10.46 -0.40 11.47
CA GLY A 153 11.65 -0.72 12.28
C GLY A 153 11.87 -2.22 12.53
N ARG A 154 10.96 -3.10 12.06
CA ARG A 154 11.07 -4.55 12.12
C ARG A 154 11.63 -5.15 10.83
N VAL A 155 11.77 -4.35 9.79
CA VAL A 155 12.52 -4.76 8.59
C VAL A 155 13.94 -5.14 9.00
N PRO A 156 14.42 -6.35 8.63
CA PRO A 156 15.74 -6.81 9.05
C PRO A 156 16.85 -5.91 8.51
N ALA A 157 17.96 -5.89 9.22
CA ALA A 157 19.16 -5.17 8.78
C ALA A 157 19.57 -5.61 7.36
N PRO A 158 20.11 -4.69 6.52
CA PRO A 158 20.57 -5.03 5.18
C PRO A 158 21.66 -6.10 5.23
N ILE A 159 21.73 -6.91 4.18
CA ILE A 159 22.87 -7.84 4.00
C ILE A 159 24.11 -6.99 3.67
N ALA A 160 25.20 -7.23 4.42
CA ALA A 160 26.42 -6.45 4.23
C ALA A 160 26.94 -6.55 2.78
N GLY A 161 27.14 -5.39 2.14
CA GLY A 161 27.66 -5.31 0.78
C GLY A 161 26.65 -5.65 -0.33
N VAL A 162 25.38 -5.85 0.01
CA VAL A 162 24.30 -6.12 -0.96
C VAL A 162 23.37 -4.92 -1.00
N PRO A 163 23.29 -4.19 -2.13
CA PRO A 163 22.34 -3.10 -2.28
C PRO A 163 20.89 -3.60 -2.21
N ARG A 164 20.02 -2.75 -1.67
CA ARG A 164 18.60 -3.05 -1.41
C ARG A 164 17.71 -2.12 -2.22
N ILE A 165 16.59 -2.66 -2.71
CA ILE A 165 15.43 -1.87 -3.12
C ILE A 165 14.36 -2.00 -2.03
N VAL A 166 13.86 -0.86 -1.52
CA VAL A 166 12.62 -0.80 -0.77
C VAL A 166 11.52 -0.39 -1.76
N ALA A 167 10.52 -1.22 -1.94
CA ALA A 167 9.44 -1.01 -2.91
C ALA A 167 8.12 -0.68 -2.21
N VAL A 168 7.40 0.33 -2.71
CA VAL A 168 6.03 0.68 -2.34
C VAL A 168 5.24 0.72 -3.64
N LEU A 169 4.64 -0.40 -4.00
CA LEU A 169 3.93 -0.60 -5.27
C LEU A 169 2.42 -0.47 -5.09
N GLY A 170 1.67 -0.56 -6.20
CA GLY A 170 0.21 -0.54 -6.17
C GLY A 170 -0.41 0.85 -5.99
N GLY A 171 0.38 1.92 -6.10
CA GLY A 171 -0.13 3.27 -5.82
C GLY A 171 -0.44 3.51 -4.33
N THR A 172 -0.06 2.59 -3.46
CA THR A 172 -0.33 2.60 -2.01
C THR A 172 0.05 3.91 -1.32
N VAL A 173 1.12 4.56 -1.79
CA VAL A 173 1.56 5.86 -1.26
C VAL A 173 0.49 6.96 -1.43
N GLY A 174 -0.42 6.79 -2.38
CA GLY A 174 -1.56 7.69 -2.63
C GLY A 174 -2.65 7.61 -1.57
N ASN A 175 -2.71 6.53 -0.81
CA ASN A 175 -3.75 6.33 0.21
C ASN A 175 -3.50 7.15 1.49
N PHE A 176 -2.37 7.87 1.53
CA PHE A 176 -2.00 8.69 2.67
C PHE A 176 -2.20 10.19 2.41
N PRO A 177 -2.83 10.92 3.35
CA PRO A 177 -2.80 12.37 3.34
C PRO A 177 -1.35 12.90 3.28
N PRO A 178 -1.11 14.11 2.72
CA PRO A 178 0.25 14.61 2.47
C PRO A 178 1.18 14.58 3.69
N GLY A 179 0.67 14.89 4.86
CA GLY A 179 1.46 14.86 6.10
C GLY A 179 1.90 13.45 6.51
N THR A 180 0.98 12.48 6.43
CA THR A 180 1.24 11.06 6.74
C THR A 180 2.17 10.46 5.70
N ARG A 181 1.93 10.72 4.41
CA ARG A 181 2.80 10.28 3.32
C ARG A 181 4.25 10.73 3.49
N ARG A 182 4.46 12.01 3.83
CA ARG A 182 5.82 12.53 4.10
C ARG A 182 6.47 11.91 5.33
N ARG A 183 5.70 11.55 6.36
CA ARG A 183 6.23 10.80 7.52
C ARG A 183 6.66 9.40 7.09
N LEU A 184 5.82 8.68 6.35
CA LEU A 184 6.15 7.37 5.81
C LEU A 184 7.42 7.41 4.98
N LEU A 185 7.51 8.32 4.01
CA LEU A 185 8.68 8.48 3.16
C LEU A 185 9.96 8.79 3.97
N ARG A 186 9.88 9.60 5.03
CA ARG A 186 11.01 9.83 5.95
C ARG A 186 11.42 8.57 6.70
N SER A 187 10.46 7.79 7.17
CA SER A 187 10.74 6.53 7.86
C SER A 187 11.38 5.52 6.90
N VAL A 188 10.93 5.46 5.65
CA VAL A 188 11.58 4.64 4.62
C VAL A 188 12.97 5.15 4.30
N ALA A 189 13.16 6.47 4.16
CA ALA A 189 14.48 7.07 3.92
C ALA A 189 15.51 6.70 5.01
N ALA A 190 15.05 6.53 6.25
CA ALA A 190 15.90 6.10 7.37
C ALA A 190 16.38 4.64 7.25
N LEU A 191 15.67 3.79 6.49
CA LEU A 191 16.08 2.42 6.23
C LEU A 191 17.15 2.31 5.13
N LEU A 192 17.29 3.34 4.29
CA LEU A 192 18.15 3.29 3.12
C LEU A 192 19.62 3.61 3.48
N GLY A 193 20.51 2.72 3.08
CA GLY A 193 21.95 3.00 3.00
C GLY A 193 22.30 3.84 1.76
N PRO A 194 23.59 4.16 1.56
CA PRO A 194 24.04 5.00 0.42
C PRO A 194 23.74 4.40 -0.96
N GLU A 195 23.86 3.06 -1.06
CA GLU A 195 23.66 2.32 -2.32
C GLU A 195 22.21 1.86 -2.50
N ASP A 196 21.37 1.96 -1.45
CA ASP A 196 19.99 1.51 -1.50
C ASP A 196 19.11 2.47 -2.29
N ARG A 197 17.99 1.95 -2.79
CA ARG A 197 16.99 2.73 -3.52
C ARG A 197 15.59 2.48 -2.98
N LEU A 198 14.76 3.50 -3.10
CA LEU A 198 13.32 3.44 -2.93
C LEU A 198 12.66 3.38 -4.31
N LEU A 199 11.82 2.39 -4.56
CA LEU A 199 10.99 2.27 -5.76
C LEU A 199 9.53 2.50 -5.38
N VAL A 200 8.89 3.51 -5.98
CA VAL A 200 7.49 3.85 -5.66
C VAL A 200 6.65 3.87 -6.92
N GLY A 201 5.51 3.17 -6.86
CA GLY A 201 4.46 3.25 -7.85
C GLY A 201 3.47 4.37 -7.52
N THR A 202 3.18 5.22 -8.50
CA THR A 202 2.27 6.36 -8.35
C THR A 202 1.32 6.48 -9.52
N ASP A 203 0.05 6.57 -9.23
CA ASP A 203 -0.98 6.91 -10.21
C ASP A 203 -0.91 8.40 -10.54
N LEU A 204 -0.94 8.76 -11.84
CA LEU A 204 -0.71 10.12 -12.29
C LEU A 204 -2.02 10.90 -12.46
N VAL A 205 -1.94 12.22 -12.33
CA VAL A 205 -3.06 13.12 -12.67
C VAL A 205 -3.38 13.00 -14.17
N LYS A 206 -4.63 12.74 -14.47
CA LYS A 206 -5.17 12.58 -15.82
C LYS A 206 -6.63 13.01 -15.88
N ASP A 207 -7.34 12.69 -16.97
CA ASP A 207 -8.77 12.97 -17.11
C ASP A 207 -9.54 12.37 -15.91
N PRO A 208 -10.27 13.18 -15.16
CA PRO A 208 -11.11 12.71 -14.05
C PRO A 208 -12.06 11.59 -14.42
N ALA A 209 -12.60 11.57 -15.63
CA ALA A 209 -13.52 10.52 -16.07
C ALA A 209 -12.84 9.13 -16.09
N VAL A 210 -11.57 9.08 -16.47
CA VAL A 210 -10.78 7.84 -16.44
C VAL A 210 -10.50 7.40 -15.01
N ILE A 211 -10.20 8.37 -14.12
CA ILE A 211 -9.95 8.08 -12.71
C ILE A 211 -11.23 7.60 -12.04
N GLU A 212 -12.35 8.32 -12.23
CA GLU A 212 -13.63 7.99 -11.60
C GLU A 212 -14.14 6.62 -12.04
N ALA A 213 -14.06 6.27 -13.33
CA ALA A 213 -14.45 4.95 -13.83
C ALA A 213 -13.66 3.80 -13.19
N ALA A 214 -12.41 4.02 -12.83
CA ALA A 214 -11.58 3.01 -12.15
C ALA A 214 -12.00 2.73 -10.70
N TYR A 215 -12.75 3.64 -10.08
CA TYR A 215 -13.22 3.52 -8.70
C TYR A 215 -14.75 3.43 -8.58
N ASP A 216 -15.48 3.47 -9.70
CA ASP A 216 -16.94 3.27 -9.79
C ASP A 216 -17.23 2.49 -11.08
N ASP A 217 -16.84 1.22 -11.06
CA ASP A 217 -16.90 0.32 -12.20
C ASP A 217 -18.33 -0.07 -12.58
N SER A 218 -18.53 -0.43 -13.84
CA SER A 218 -19.84 -0.77 -14.40
C SER A 218 -20.44 -2.07 -13.84
N GLU A 219 -19.62 -2.95 -13.25
CA GLU A 219 -20.05 -4.22 -12.63
C GLU A 219 -20.39 -4.06 -11.14
N GLY A 220 -20.02 -2.92 -10.52
CA GLY A 220 -20.27 -2.62 -9.12
C GLY A 220 -19.38 -3.40 -8.13
N ILE A 221 -18.27 -3.97 -8.59
CA ILE A 221 -17.34 -4.73 -7.74
C ILE A 221 -16.64 -3.81 -6.75
N THR A 222 -16.23 -2.61 -7.19
CA THR A 222 -15.66 -1.59 -6.29
C THR A 222 -16.65 -1.13 -5.25
N ALA A 223 -17.94 -1.04 -5.60
CA ALA A 223 -18.99 -0.73 -4.63
C ALA A 223 -19.15 -1.82 -3.57
N GLU A 224 -19.03 -3.11 -3.94
CA GLU A 224 -19.02 -4.22 -2.99
C GLU A 224 -17.78 -4.18 -2.09
N PHE A 225 -16.61 -3.93 -2.67
CA PHE A 225 -15.36 -3.78 -1.94
C PHE A 225 -15.44 -2.63 -0.92
N ASN A 226 -15.98 -1.48 -1.33
CA ASN A 226 -16.16 -0.35 -0.42
C ASN A 226 -17.09 -0.69 0.76
N ARG A 227 -18.23 -1.36 0.50
CA ARG A 227 -19.15 -1.79 1.57
C ARG A 227 -18.57 -2.88 2.46
N ASN A 228 -17.53 -3.59 2.01
CA ASN A 228 -16.93 -4.66 2.81
C ASN A 228 -16.38 -4.18 4.15
N VAL A 229 -15.92 -2.92 4.26
CA VAL A 229 -15.47 -2.38 5.56
C VAL A 229 -16.57 -2.43 6.63
N LEU A 230 -17.85 -2.26 6.26
CA LEU A 230 -18.96 -2.35 7.19
C LEU A 230 -19.19 -3.81 7.66
N HIS A 231 -18.98 -4.78 6.75
CA HIS A 231 -19.02 -6.20 7.12
C HIS A 231 -17.88 -6.56 8.07
N VAL A 232 -16.69 -6.02 7.86
CA VAL A 232 -15.53 -6.20 8.75
C VAL A 232 -15.86 -5.65 10.15
N ILE A 233 -16.38 -4.43 10.24
CA ILE A 233 -16.74 -3.81 11.53
C ILE A 233 -17.84 -4.62 12.24
N ASN A 234 -18.84 -5.09 11.50
CA ASN A 234 -19.90 -5.94 12.05
C ASN A 234 -19.33 -7.22 12.67
N ARG A 235 -18.43 -7.89 11.98
CA ARG A 235 -17.84 -9.16 12.42
C ARG A 235 -16.88 -8.99 13.58
N GLU A 236 -15.97 -8.00 13.49
CA GLU A 236 -14.86 -7.87 14.44
C GLU A 236 -15.24 -7.07 15.70
N LEU A 237 -16.24 -6.18 15.61
CA LEU A 237 -16.63 -5.29 16.71
C LEU A 237 -18.10 -5.46 17.13
N ASP A 238 -18.77 -6.56 16.74
CA ASP A 238 -20.18 -6.84 17.08
C ASP A 238 -21.09 -5.65 16.73
N ALA A 239 -20.97 -5.11 15.51
CA ALA A 239 -21.77 -3.99 15.05
C ALA A 239 -22.99 -4.45 14.22
N ASP A 240 -23.97 -3.55 14.06
CA ASP A 240 -25.23 -3.81 13.36
C ASP A 240 -25.44 -2.97 12.11
N PHE A 241 -24.35 -2.58 11.42
CA PHE A 241 -24.46 -1.95 10.11
C PHE A 241 -25.29 -2.82 9.15
N THR A 242 -26.12 -2.17 8.34
CA THR A 242 -26.78 -2.78 7.18
C THR A 242 -26.11 -2.20 5.92
N PRO A 243 -25.09 -2.87 5.33
CA PRO A 243 -24.26 -2.31 4.25
C PRO A 243 -25.06 -1.87 3.02
N GLU A 244 -26.21 -2.53 2.73
CA GLU A 244 -27.09 -2.23 1.61
C GLU A 244 -27.81 -0.87 1.77
N GLN A 245 -27.81 -0.27 2.96
CA GLN A 245 -28.34 1.06 3.21
C GLN A 245 -27.35 2.18 2.88
N PHE A 246 -26.15 1.82 2.41
CA PHE A 246 -25.13 2.79 2.03
C PHE A 246 -24.81 2.71 0.53
N ASP A 247 -24.96 3.83 -0.16
CA ASP A 247 -24.54 3.98 -1.55
C ASP A 247 -23.03 4.18 -1.62
N HIS A 248 -22.41 3.50 -2.57
CA HIS A 248 -21.03 3.77 -2.95
C HIS A 248 -20.96 5.09 -3.76
N ILE A 249 -19.97 5.91 -3.42
CA ILE A 249 -19.66 7.16 -4.12
C ILE A 249 -18.16 7.17 -4.38
N ALA A 250 -17.79 7.44 -5.63
CA ALA A 250 -16.42 7.75 -6.00
C ALA A 250 -16.39 9.05 -6.82
N PHE A 251 -15.50 9.96 -6.49
CA PHE A 251 -15.32 11.20 -7.23
C PHE A 251 -13.90 11.74 -7.11
N PHE A 252 -13.44 12.40 -8.16
CA PHE A 252 -12.13 13.04 -8.18
C PHE A 252 -12.20 14.46 -7.62
N ASP A 253 -11.57 14.68 -6.45
CA ASP A 253 -11.38 16.01 -5.88
C ASP A 253 -10.23 16.73 -6.61
N ARG A 254 -10.58 17.66 -7.48
CA ARG A 254 -9.62 18.45 -8.27
C ARG A 254 -8.72 19.35 -7.41
N ARG A 255 -9.17 19.75 -6.22
CA ARG A 255 -8.40 20.62 -5.33
C ARG A 255 -7.26 19.88 -4.66
N HIS A 256 -7.52 18.64 -4.24
CA HIS A 256 -6.55 17.81 -3.55
C HIS A 256 -5.82 16.85 -4.51
N GLU A 257 -6.31 16.74 -5.75
CA GLU A 257 -5.83 15.80 -6.77
C GLU A 257 -5.82 14.35 -6.25
N TRP A 258 -6.96 13.94 -5.69
CA TRP A 258 -7.19 12.55 -5.29
C TRP A 258 -8.60 12.07 -5.63
N ILE A 259 -8.76 10.78 -5.80
CA ILE A 259 -10.07 10.15 -5.80
C ILE A 259 -10.47 9.89 -4.33
N GLU A 260 -11.72 10.11 -4.01
CA GLU A 260 -12.30 9.68 -2.74
C GLU A 260 -13.33 8.59 -2.98
N MET A 261 -13.31 7.54 -2.15
CA MET A 261 -14.43 6.63 -1.98
C MET A 261 -15.17 6.96 -0.69
N ARG A 262 -16.49 6.98 -0.78
CA ARG A 262 -17.37 7.22 0.35
C ARG A 262 -18.55 6.25 0.35
N LEU A 263 -19.12 6.05 1.52
CA LEU A 263 -20.38 5.37 1.75
C LEU A 263 -21.40 6.39 2.22
N ARG A 264 -22.50 6.58 1.46
CA ARG A 264 -23.56 7.56 1.75
C ARG A 264 -24.79 6.86 2.28
N ALA A 265 -25.25 7.22 3.49
CA ALA A 265 -26.46 6.68 4.08
C ALA A 265 -27.70 7.07 3.26
N ARG A 266 -28.48 6.10 2.76
CA ARG A 266 -29.70 6.33 1.98
C ARG A 266 -30.82 6.95 2.79
N ARG A 267 -30.83 6.66 4.09
CA ARG A 267 -31.85 7.13 5.04
C ARG A 267 -31.20 7.31 6.43
N PRO A 268 -31.84 8.04 7.35
CA PRO A 268 -31.34 8.11 8.71
C PRO A 268 -31.26 6.71 9.32
N CYS A 269 -30.14 6.40 9.96
CA CYS A 269 -29.96 5.13 10.68
C CYS A 269 -29.10 5.35 11.93
N SER A 270 -29.31 4.48 12.89
CA SER A 270 -28.56 4.41 14.14
C SER A 270 -27.84 3.05 14.16
N VAL A 271 -26.55 3.03 14.37
CA VAL A 271 -25.71 1.84 14.38
C VAL A 271 -25.13 1.66 15.79
N LEU A 272 -25.30 0.49 16.36
CA LEU A 272 -24.65 0.08 17.59
C LEU A 272 -23.38 -0.70 17.25
N ILE A 273 -22.27 -0.33 17.86
CA ILE A 273 -20.98 -1.05 17.80
C ILE A 273 -20.76 -1.66 19.18
N GLY A 274 -21.23 -2.91 19.36
CA GLY A 274 -21.30 -3.57 20.66
C GLY A 274 -19.93 -3.70 21.33
N GLY A 275 -18.89 -4.05 20.56
CA GLY A 275 -17.53 -4.17 21.08
C GLY A 275 -16.92 -2.87 21.64
N LEU A 276 -17.55 -1.71 21.35
CA LEU A 276 -17.12 -0.39 21.84
C LEU A 276 -18.14 0.28 22.76
N ASP A 277 -19.31 -0.34 22.98
CA ASP A 277 -20.45 0.31 23.62
C ASP A 277 -20.76 1.69 23.02
N LEU A 278 -20.65 1.79 21.69
CA LEU A 278 -20.74 3.05 20.95
C LEU A 278 -21.95 3.04 20.01
N ARG A 279 -22.74 4.12 20.05
CA ARG A 279 -23.83 4.35 19.12
C ARG A 279 -23.53 5.49 18.19
N ILE A 280 -23.62 5.23 16.89
CA ILE A 280 -23.35 6.22 15.84
C ILE A 280 -24.64 6.50 15.08
N GLU A 281 -24.94 7.79 14.89
CA GLU A 281 -26.05 8.23 14.08
C GLU A 281 -25.59 8.67 12.70
N PHE A 282 -26.35 8.32 11.68
CA PHE A 282 -26.18 8.82 10.32
C PHE A 282 -27.47 9.54 9.89
N ALA A 283 -27.37 10.78 9.45
CA ALA A 283 -28.46 11.45 8.76
C ALA A 283 -28.63 10.91 7.34
N ALA A 284 -29.80 11.12 6.72
CA ALA A 284 -29.98 10.82 5.29
C ALA A 284 -28.98 11.64 4.46
N GLY A 285 -28.24 11.00 3.58
CA GLY A 285 -27.22 11.62 2.74
C GLY A 285 -25.90 11.90 3.45
N GLU A 286 -25.75 11.55 4.73
CA GLU A 286 -24.48 11.65 5.44
C GLU A 286 -23.46 10.65 4.89
N GLU A 287 -22.22 11.08 4.79
CA GLU A 287 -21.14 10.32 4.16
C GLU A 287 -20.06 9.89 5.16
N LEU A 288 -19.58 8.68 4.96
CA LEU A 288 -18.41 8.10 5.58
C LEU A 288 -17.34 7.96 4.50
N ARG A 289 -16.22 8.67 4.62
CA ARG A 289 -15.07 8.49 3.73
C ARG A 289 -14.32 7.22 4.12
N THR A 290 -14.09 6.37 3.15
CA THR A 290 -13.46 5.06 3.32
C THR A 290 -12.08 4.98 2.69
N GLU A 291 -11.82 5.81 1.67
CA GLU A 291 -10.52 5.86 1.00
C GLU A 291 -10.26 7.23 0.39
N ILE A 292 -8.99 7.58 0.33
CA ILE A 292 -8.42 8.54 -0.60
C ILE A 292 -7.34 7.84 -1.41
N SER A 293 -7.19 8.20 -2.69
CA SER A 293 -6.04 7.80 -3.50
C SER A 293 -5.53 8.99 -4.30
N ALA A 294 -4.44 9.59 -3.82
CA ALA A 294 -3.84 10.76 -4.45
C ALA A 294 -3.26 10.40 -5.82
N LYS A 295 -3.43 11.33 -6.75
CA LYS A 295 -2.81 11.28 -8.06
C LYS A 295 -1.66 12.26 -8.10
N PHE A 296 -0.60 11.89 -8.81
CA PHE A 296 0.66 12.60 -8.73
C PHE A 296 1.02 13.27 -10.05
N THR A 297 1.73 14.38 -9.94
CA THR A 297 2.62 14.88 -10.97
C THR A 297 4.06 14.56 -10.57
N ARG A 298 4.97 14.57 -11.54
CA ARG A 298 6.40 14.39 -11.25
C ARG A 298 6.88 15.41 -10.21
N THR A 299 6.51 16.67 -10.36
CA THR A 299 6.87 17.73 -9.41
C THR A 299 6.39 17.44 -7.99
N ARG A 300 5.15 16.95 -7.85
CA ARG A 300 4.57 16.63 -6.54
C ARG A 300 5.33 15.51 -5.83
N ILE A 301 5.74 14.46 -6.55
CA ILE A 301 6.53 13.38 -5.94
C ILE A 301 7.95 13.85 -5.61
N GLU A 302 8.58 14.70 -6.46
CA GLU A 302 9.88 15.29 -6.16
C GLU A 302 9.84 16.18 -4.91
N ASP A 303 8.75 16.93 -4.69
CA ASP A 303 8.57 17.75 -3.49
C ASP A 303 8.38 16.90 -2.23
N ASP A 304 7.60 15.81 -2.32
CA ASP A 304 7.42 14.88 -1.21
C ASP A 304 8.74 14.15 -0.88
N TYR A 305 9.52 13.77 -1.89
CA TYR A 305 10.86 13.18 -1.71
C TYR A 305 11.81 14.16 -1.04
N ARG A 306 11.89 15.40 -1.53
CA ARG A 306 12.75 16.43 -0.94
C ARG A 306 12.40 16.67 0.52
N ALA A 307 11.11 16.73 0.85
CA ALA A 307 10.64 16.90 2.24
C ALA A 307 10.95 15.69 3.14
N ALA A 308 11.26 14.54 2.55
CA ALA A 308 11.63 13.31 3.24
C ALA A 308 13.16 13.04 3.27
N GLY A 309 13.98 13.92 2.70
CA GLY A 309 15.42 13.70 2.60
C GLY A 309 15.82 12.72 1.49
N LEU A 310 14.96 12.59 0.48
CA LEU A 310 15.16 11.77 -0.71
C LEU A 310 15.36 12.64 -1.94
N ALA A 311 15.98 12.09 -2.98
CA ALA A 311 16.12 12.70 -4.29
C ALA A 311 15.66 11.71 -5.36
N LEU A 312 14.87 12.19 -6.32
CA LEU A 312 14.49 11.41 -7.49
C LEU A 312 15.76 11.07 -8.32
N ASP A 313 15.90 9.79 -8.64
CA ASP A 313 17.00 9.27 -9.45
C ASP A 313 16.53 8.95 -10.88
N ARG A 314 15.41 8.21 -11.01
CA ARG A 314 14.81 7.86 -12.29
C ARG A 314 13.30 7.94 -12.23
N TRP A 315 12.69 8.16 -13.41
CA TRP A 315 11.25 8.28 -13.60
C TRP A 315 10.85 7.49 -14.84
N PHE A 316 9.97 6.51 -14.65
CA PHE A 316 9.48 5.65 -15.71
C PHE A 316 7.96 5.77 -15.79
N THR A 317 7.41 5.91 -16.99
CA THR A 317 5.96 5.94 -17.23
C THR A 317 5.58 4.94 -18.30
N ASP A 318 4.29 4.61 -18.36
CA ASP A 318 3.68 4.00 -19.52
C ASP A 318 3.56 5.02 -20.68
N GLU A 319 3.18 4.54 -21.88
CA GLU A 319 3.07 5.37 -23.09
C GLU A 319 2.04 6.49 -22.98
N HIS A 320 1.02 6.30 -22.11
CA HIS A 320 -0.06 7.28 -21.90
C HIS A 320 0.15 8.16 -20.68
N GLU A 321 1.26 7.99 -19.98
CA GLU A 321 1.54 8.68 -18.71
C GLU A 321 0.41 8.53 -17.68
N HIS A 322 -0.19 7.34 -17.63
CA HIS A 322 -1.24 7.05 -16.65
C HIS A 322 -0.65 6.71 -15.28
N PHE A 323 0.51 6.06 -15.26
CA PHE A 323 1.17 5.60 -14.04
C PHE A 323 2.67 5.84 -14.12
N ALA A 324 3.33 5.98 -12.98
CA ALA A 324 4.77 6.11 -12.92
C ALA A 324 5.39 5.20 -11.87
N LEU A 325 6.56 4.67 -12.20
CA LEU A 325 7.53 4.15 -11.24
C LEU A 325 8.64 5.17 -11.05
N SER A 326 8.87 5.56 -9.82
CA SER A 326 9.96 6.47 -9.45
C SER A 326 11.00 5.75 -8.62
N LEU A 327 12.25 5.83 -9.04
CA LEU A 327 13.40 5.36 -8.29
C LEU A 327 14.02 6.55 -7.57
N ALA A 328 14.18 6.46 -6.25
CA ALA A 328 14.74 7.52 -5.43
C ALA A 328 15.89 6.98 -4.56
N ARG A 329 16.79 7.88 -4.15
CA ARG A 329 17.90 7.62 -3.24
C ARG A 329 17.88 8.61 -2.09
N ARG A 330 18.62 8.35 -1.03
CA ARG A 330 18.88 9.40 -0.02
C ARG A 330 19.51 10.60 -0.68
N ALA A 331 19.03 11.79 -0.34
CA ALA A 331 19.69 13.02 -0.73
C ALA A 331 21.09 13.04 -0.07
N ALA A 332 22.11 13.47 -0.83
CA ALA A 332 23.42 13.74 -0.22
C ALA A 332 23.23 14.79 0.89
N GLU A 333 23.81 14.55 2.06
CA GLU A 333 23.86 15.60 3.08
C GLU A 333 24.54 16.82 2.44
N ALA A 334 23.84 17.96 2.46
CA ALA A 334 24.46 19.20 2.07
C ALA A 334 25.68 19.39 2.98
N THR A 335 26.89 19.25 2.41
CA THR A 335 28.12 19.61 3.08
C THR A 335 27.95 21.08 3.44
N ALA A 336 27.66 21.37 4.72
CA ALA A 336 27.68 22.73 5.21
C ALA A 336 29.12 23.24 5.03
N GLU A 337 29.39 23.94 3.94
CA GLU A 337 30.57 24.78 3.86
C GLU A 337 30.42 25.85 4.94
N LEU A 338 31.11 25.65 6.05
CA LEU A 338 31.31 26.71 7.03
C LEU A 338 31.98 27.88 6.28
N PRO A 339 31.38 29.06 6.28
CA PRO A 339 32.03 30.23 5.72
C PRO A 339 33.33 30.47 6.47
N ARG A 340 34.44 30.56 5.71
CA ARG A 340 35.76 30.92 6.24
C ARG A 340 35.80 32.38 6.72
#